data_7934f22e8f06bbf3831a0feeda2de7c3
#
_entry.id   7934f22e8f06bbf3831a0feeda2de7c3
#
_cell.length_a   1.000
_cell.length_b   1.000
_cell.length_c   1.000
_cell.angle_alpha   90.00
_cell.angle_beta   90.00
_cell.angle_gamma   90.00
#
_symmetry.space_group_name_H-M   'P 1'
#
loop_
_entity.id
_entity.type
_entity.pdbx_description
1 polymer ?
#
loop_
_entity_poly.entity_id
_entity_poly.type
_entity_poly.pdbx_seq_one_letter_code
_entity_poly.pdbx_strand_id
1 'polypeptide(L)'
;MQFNMSTASCLLTVIFLLLSVVGFCHGGVTSSYVRKAEGSSDLPKEAFPPPPGFNAPEQVHITQGDRGGRGVIISWVTPLMRHPNFVTYWAAEGKLKNYKLTSPAKITSYRYFNYTSGYIHHATIKRLEYDTKYFYEIGIGVCARLFHFRTPPKVGPDVPYTFGIIGDLGQTINSNETLEHYISNPTAQTMLFAGDLSYADDHPYHDNERWDTWGRFIEKSAAYQPWIWTAGNHELDFAPEIQEYAPFKPYMNRYHVPYRSSQSTSPLWYSIKRASAHIIVLSSYSAYGKYTPQYTWLKQELTKVNRAETPWLIVLLHSPWYNSNNYHFMEGESMRVAFESWFVESKVDIVFAGHVHAYERSERISNVRYNITDGLSTPIKDQSAPIYITIGDGGNIEGIANSFTDPQPSYSAFREASFGHATLAIKNRTHAHYTWHRNQDSNAVAADSLWLYNRHYYPVEELGH
;
A
#
# COMPACT_ATOMS: atom_id res chain seq x y z
N MET A 1 -16.24 -27.96 69.99
CA MET A 1 -16.63 -27.48 68.66
C MET A 1 -15.38 -27.39 67.81
N GLN A 2 -15.00 -28.50 67.10
CA GLN A 2 -13.82 -28.54 66.22
C GLN A 2 -14.30 -28.17 64.81
N PHE A 3 -13.92 -27.01 64.38
CA PHE A 3 -14.13 -26.63 62.95
C PHE A 3 -13.03 -27.22 62.13
N ASN A 4 -13.41 -28.01 61.10
CA ASN A 4 -12.53 -28.72 60.17
C ASN A 4 -11.78 -27.73 59.27
N MET A 5 -10.50 -27.50 59.53
CA MET A 5 -9.57 -26.72 58.68
C MET A 5 -9.25 -27.38 57.33
N SER A 6 -9.77 -28.58 57.05
CA SER A 6 -9.42 -29.34 55.82
C SER A 6 -10.22 -28.93 54.58
N THR A 7 -11.44 -28.45 54.75
CA THR A 7 -12.30 -28.06 53.59
C THR A 7 -11.98 -26.69 53.02
N ALA A 8 -11.50 -25.74 53.84
CA ALA A 8 -11.10 -24.43 53.38
C ALA A 8 -9.79 -24.46 52.57
N SER A 9 -8.86 -25.33 52.95
CA SER A 9 -7.58 -25.51 52.22
C SER A 9 -7.78 -26.15 50.85
N CYS A 10 -8.70 -27.12 50.71
CA CYS A 10 -9.05 -27.72 49.43
C CYS A 10 -9.76 -26.73 48.49
N LEU A 11 -10.64 -25.90 48.97
CA LEU A 11 -11.34 -24.89 48.17
C LEU A 11 -10.39 -23.79 47.68
N LEU A 12 -9.46 -23.32 48.51
CA LEU A 12 -8.41 -22.38 48.10
C LEU A 12 -7.46 -22.96 47.05
N THR A 13 -7.09 -24.24 47.18
CA THR A 13 -6.21 -24.92 46.18
C THR A 13 -6.93 -25.12 44.84
N VAL A 14 -8.22 -25.44 44.84
CA VAL A 14 -9.03 -25.54 43.62
C VAL A 14 -9.27 -24.19 42.98
N ILE A 15 -9.48 -23.10 43.75
CA ILE A 15 -9.59 -21.74 43.23
C ILE A 15 -8.25 -21.26 42.68
N PHE A 16 -7.11 -21.57 43.32
CA PHE A 16 -5.78 -21.26 42.76
C PHE A 16 -5.45 -22.09 41.51
N LEU A 17 -5.86 -23.35 41.43
CA LEU A 17 -5.72 -24.18 40.21
C LEU A 17 -6.66 -23.70 39.09
N LEU A 18 -7.86 -23.25 39.39
CA LEU A 18 -8.76 -22.64 38.42
C LEU A 18 -8.29 -21.26 37.97
N LEU A 19 -7.64 -20.47 38.83
CA LEU A 19 -7.01 -19.20 38.47
C LEU A 19 -5.67 -19.39 37.72
N SER A 20 -4.97 -20.49 37.94
CA SER A 20 -3.74 -20.81 37.16
C SER A 20 -4.01 -21.49 35.81
N VAL A 21 -5.24 -21.96 35.56
CA VAL A 21 -5.69 -22.52 34.27
C VAL A 21 -6.37 -21.43 33.40
N VAL A 22 -6.67 -20.25 33.95
CA VAL A 22 -6.88 -19.07 33.13
C VAL A 22 -5.50 -18.52 32.78
N GLY A 23 -4.71 -19.35 32.08
CA GLY A 23 -3.68 -18.84 31.19
C GLY A 23 -4.37 -17.86 30.28
N PHE A 24 -4.00 -16.58 30.39
CA PHE A 24 -4.40 -15.59 29.43
C PHE A 24 -4.01 -16.15 28.05
N CYS A 25 -4.95 -16.81 27.37
CA CYS A 25 -4.87 -16.94 25.94
C CYS A 25 -4.78 -15.52 25.41
N HIS A 26 -3.57 -15.04 25.17
CA HIS A 26 -3.32 -13.88 24.35
C HIS A 26 -3.55 -14.32 22.91
N GLY A 27 -4.76 -14.81 22.61
CA GLY A 27 -5.26 -15.00 21.29
C GLY A 27 -5.51 -13.62 20.68
N GLY A 28 -5.24 -13.47 19.38
CA GLY A 28 -5.63 -12.28 18.67
C GLY A 28 -7.15 -12.06 18.71
N VAL A 29 -7.58 -10.91 18.19
CA VAL A 29 -9.00 -10.54 18.13
C VAL A 29 -9.50 -10.82 16.70
N THR A 30 -10.45 -11.77 16.57
CA THR A 30 -11.33 -11.79 15.40
C THR A 30 -12.49 -10.87 15.69
N SER A 31 -12.71 -9.87 14.86
CA SER A 31 -13.80 -8.92 15.01
C SER A 31 -15.15 -9.62 15.03
N SER A 32 -16.04 -9.18 15.91
CA SER A 32 -17.42 -9.65 15.95
C SER A 32 -18.31 -8.97 14.90
N TYR A 33 -17.81 -7.97 14.20
CA TYR A 33 -18.53 -7.33 13.10
C TYR A 33 -18.65 -8.27 11.91
N VAL A 34 -19.87 -8.45 11.44
CA VAL A 34 -20.15 -9.23 10.23
C VAL A 34 -20.73 -8.29 9.19
N ARG A 35 -19.98 -8.02 8.14
CA ARG A 35 -20.47 -7.25 7.02
C ARG A 35 -21.61 -8.02 6.34
N LYS A 36 -22.71 -7.34 6.08
CA LYS A 36 -23.75 -7.89 5.23
C LYS A 36 -23.17 -8.06 3.82
N ALA A 37 -23.04 -9.31 3.41
CA ALA A 37 -22.48 -9.62 2.09
C ALA A 37 -23.45 -9.14 1.01
N GLU A 38 -22.96 -8.23 0.18
CA GLU A 38 -23.59 -7.86 -1.09
C GLU A 38 -22.65 -8.30 -2.20
N GLY A 39 -23.20 -8.72 -3.35
CA GLY A 39 -22.37 -9.06 -4.50
C GLY A 39 -21.53 -7.86 -4.91
N SER A 40 -20.26 -8.07 -5.14
CA SER A 40 -19.36 -7.03 -5.63
C SER A 40 -19.40 -7.03 -7.15
N SER A 41 -19.60 -5.86 -7.75
CA SER A 41 -19.56 -5.66 -9.20
C SER A 41 -19.04 -4.26 -9.50
N ASP A 42 -18.30 -4.17 -10.59
CA ASP A 42 -17.82 -2.87 -11.04
C ASP A 42 -18.97 -1.94 -11.40
N LEU A 43 -18.76 -0.67 -11.09
CA LEU A 43 -19.63 0.40 -11.60
C LEU A 43 -19.62 0.39 -13.14
N PRO A 44 -20.73 0.75 -13.78
CA PRO A 44 -20.78 0.84 -15.23
C PRO A 44 -19.76 1.87 -15.73
N LYS A 45 -19.22 1.66 -16.94
CA LYS A 45 -18.18 2.55 -17.51
C LYS A 45 -18.65 4.01 -17.58
N GLU A 46 -19.95 4.21 -17.76
CA GLU A 46 -20.62 5.50 -17.83
C GLU A 46 -20.62 6.27 -16.50
N ALA A 47 -20.36 5.59 -15.38
CA ALA A 47 -20.17 6.24 -14.07
C ALA A 47 -18.89 7.10 -14.01
N PHE A 48 -17.96 6.83 -14.92
CA PHE A 48 -16.68 7.53 -15.02
C PHE A 48 -16.47 8.14 -16.41
N PRO A 49 -17.30 9.13 -16.79
CA PRO A 49 -17.20 9.74 -18.12
C PRO A 49 -15.89 10.52 -18.27
N PRO A 50 -15.36 10.60 -19.49
CA PRO A 50 -14.22 11.50 -19.75
C PRO A 50 -14.63 12.96 -19.48
N PRO A 51 -13.68 13.82 -19.10
CA PRO A 51 -13.95 15.24 -18.90
C PRO A 51 -14.43 15.89 -20.20
N PRO A 52 -15.28 16.92 -20.11
CA PRO A 52 -15.81 17.59 -21.28
C PRO A 52 -14.72 18.35 -22.03
N GLY A 53 -14.83 18.39 -23.35
CA GLY A 53 -13.95 19.15 -24.24
C GLY A 53 -13.17 18.29 -25.22
N PHE A 54 -12.87 18.88 -26.38
CA PHE A 54 -12.09 18.21 -27.41
C PHE A 54 -10.65 17.98 -26.96
N ASN A 55 -10.23 16.72 -26.87
CA ASN A 55 -8.90 16.32 -26.42
C ASN A 55 -8.57 16.77 -24.97
N ALA A 56 -9.57 16.82 -24.09
CA ALA A 56 -9.37 17.18 -22.68
C ALA A 56 -8.47 16.14 -21.99
N PRO A 57 -7.47 16.60 -21.20
CA PRO A 57 -6.66 15.69 -20.38
C PRO A 57 -7.52 14.96 -19.35
N GLU A 58 -7.29 13.66 -19.18
CA GLU A 58 -8.01 12.82 -18.23
C GLU A 58 -7.06 11.87 -17.47
N GLN A 59 -7.56 11.15 -16.48
CA GLN A 59 -6.79 10.15 -15.71
C GLN A 59 -5.56 10.74 -15.04
N VAL A 60 -5.69 11.96 -14.57
CA VAL A 60 -4.58 12.71 -13.98
C VAL A 60 -4.17 12.09 -12.66
N HIS A 61 -2.91 11.75 -12.53
CA HIS A 61 -2.35 11.24 -11.29
C HIS A 61 -0.92 11.71 -11.09
N ILE A 62 -0.51 11.77 -9.83
CA ILE A 62 0.84 12.17 -9.46
C ILE A 62 1.50 11.14 -8.53
N THR A 63 2.82 11.02 -8.66
CA THR A 63 3.66 10.27 -7.74
C THR A 63 4.93 11.04 -7.42
N GLN A 64 5.67 10.60 -6.40
CA GLN A 64 6.98 11.18 -6.12
C GLN A 64 7.94 10.95 -7.29
N GLY A 65 8.66 11.98 -7.71
CA GLY A 65 9.49 11.96 -8.93
C GLY A 65 10.99 11.81 -8.69
N ASP A 66 11.43 11.77 -7.44
CA ASP A 66 12.82 11.55 -7.05
C ASP A 66 12.94 10.81 -5.71
N ARG A 67 14.16 10.54 -5.26
CA ARG A 67 14.37 9.80 -4.01
C ARG A 67 13.99 10.61 -2.76
N GLY A 68 14.12 11.93 -2.78
CA GLY A 68 14.04 12.80 -1.60
C GLY A 68 12.79 13.66 -1.47
N GLY A 69 11.85 13.57 -2.40
CA GLY A 69 10.58 14.31 -2.36
C GLY A 69 10.62 15.72 -2.96
N ARG A 70 11.67 16.09 -3.69
CA ARG A 70 11.75 17.35 -4.45
C ARG A 70 11.38 17.21 -5.93
N GLY A 71 10.87 16.06 -6.31
CA GLY A 71 10.38 15.77 -7.65
C GLY A 71 8.96 15.19 -7.60
N VAL A 72 8.19 15.49 -8.64
CA VAL A 72 6.85 14.93 -8.87
C VAL A 72 6.77 14.48 -10.32
N ILE A 73 6.27 13.28 -10.55
CA ILE A 73 5.83 12.83 -11.88
C ILE A 73 4.34 13.12 -11.97
N ILE A 74 3.94 13.88 -12.98
CA ILE A 74 2.55 14.14 -13.32
C ILE A 74 2.24 13.36 -14.58
N SER A 75 1.22 12.51 -14.52
CA SER A 75 0.78 11.69 -15.64
C SER A 75 -0.66 11.98 -15.99
N TRP A 76 -0.99 11.96 -17.28
CA TRP A 76 -2.34 12.13 -17.79
C TRP A 76 -2.49 11.47 -19.17
N VAL A 77 -3.72 11.32 -19.62
CA VAL A 77 -4.04 10.75 -20.92
C VAL A 77 -4.77 11.79 -21.77
N THR A 78 -4.52 11.77 -23.08
CA THR A 78 -5.31 12.51 -24.06
C THR A 78 -5.75 11.59 -25.21
N PRO A 79 -6.99 11.74 -25.72
CA PRO A 79 -7.46 10.95 -26.86
C PRO A 79 -6.60 11.10 -28.14
N LEU A 80 -6.05 12.28 -28.38
CA LEU A 80 -5.27 12.59 -29.59
C LEU A 80 -3.87 13.10 -29.24
N MET A 81 -2.90 12.76 -30.09
CA MET A 81 -1.55 13.32 -30.02
C MET A 81 -1.57 14.75 -30.58
N ARG A 82 -1.91 15.73 -29.73
CA ARG A 82 -1.86 17.15 -30.04
C ARG A 82 -1.12 17.90 -28.95
N HIS A 83 -0.36 18.93 -29.35
CA HIS A 83 0.31 19.83 -28.40
C HIS A 83 -0.71 20.64 -27.58
N PRO A 84 -0.35 21.01 -26.32
CA PRO A 84 0.99 20.95 -25.75
C PRO A 84 1.28 19.64 -25.03
N ASN A 85 2.54 19.19 -25.11
CA ASN A 85 3.07 18.03 -24.37
C ASN A 85 3.92 18.53 -23.20
N PHE A 86 3.36 19.37 -22.34
CA PHE A 86 4.01 19.90 -21.17
C PHE A 86 2.99 20.17 -20.06
N VAL A 87 3.45 20.21 -18.85
CA VAL A 87 2.73 20.74 -17.69
C VAL A 87 3.25 22.13 -17.37
N THR A 88 2.33 23.06 -17.12
CA THR A 88 2.66 24.37 -16.55
C THR A 88 2.46 24.33 -15.05
N TYR A 89 3.39 24.82 -14.25
CA TYR A 89 3.30 24.79 -12.80
C TYR A 89 3.88 26.05 -12.15
N TRP A 90 3.44 26.35 -10.94
CA TRP A 90 3.93 27.48 -10.14
C TRP A 90 3.69 27.27 -8.65
N ALA A 91 4.52 27.86 -7.83
CA ALA A 91 4.34 27.84 -6.40
C ALA A 91 3.22 28.81 -5.97
N ALA A 92 2.40 28.39 -5.01
CA ALA A 92 1.37 29.24 -4.41
C ALA A 92 1.96 30.30 -3.49
N GLU A 93 3.17 30.09 -2.98
CA GLU A 93 3.85 30.90 -1.96
C GLU A 93 5.37 30.93 -2.22
N GLY A 94 6.08 31.76 -1.47
CA GLY A 94 7.55 31.84 -1.55
C GLY A 94 8.07 32.75 -2.67
N LYS A 95 9.37 32.64 -2.95
CA LYS A 95 10.10 33.51 -3.91
C LYS A 95 9.63 33.32 -5.36
N LEU A 96 9.15 32.15 -5.72
CA LEU A 96 8.63 31.83 -7.06
C LEU A 96 7.10 31.87 -7.13
N LYS A 97 6.46 32.55 -6.19
CA LYS A 97 4.99 32.72 -6.19
C LYS A 97 4.51 33.26 -7.55
N ASN A 98 3.55 32.53 -8.13
CA ASN A 98 2.93 32.87 -9.43
C ASN A 98 3.89 32.90 -10.63
N TYR A 99 5.16 32.54 -10.48
CA TYR A 99 6.06 32.43 -11.61
C TYR A 99 5.81 31.08 -12.33
N LYS A 100 5.21 31.16 -13.51
CA LYS A 100 4.86 29.97 -14.30
C LYS A 100 6.10 29.36 -14.96
N LEU A 101 6.31 28.09 -14.67
CA LEU A 101 7.35 27.24 -15.26
C LEU A 101 6.69 26.14 -16.07
N THR A 102 7.44 25.54 -16.99
CA THR A 102 6.97 24.40 -17.79
C THR A 102 7.89 23.21 -17.64
N SER A 103 7.33 22.01 -17.74
CA SER A 103 8.09 20.75 -17.84
C SER A 103 7.55 19.90 -18.99
N PRO A 104 8.40 19.47 -19.93
CA PRO A 104 7.97 18.63 -21.05
C PRO A 104 7.56 17.25 -20.56
N ALA A 105 6.58 16.65 -21.23
CA ALA A 105 6.16 15.28 -21.03
C ALA A 105 6.76 14.34 -22.08
N LYS A 106 7.12 13.15 -21.64
CA LYS A 106 7.29 11.99 -22.52
C LYS A 106 5.93 11.42 -22.83
N ILE A 107 5.72 11.00 -24.07
CA ILE A 107 4.46 10.41 -24.50
C ILE A 107 4.69 8.95 -24.84
N THR A 108 3.76 8.11 -24.40
CA THR A 108 3.66 6.70 -24.78
C THR A 108 2.23 6.36 -25.15
N SER A 109 2.04 5.24 -25.81
CA SER A 109 0.76 4.57 -25.99
C SER A 109 1.05 3.08 -26.10
N TYR A 110 0.06 2.25 -25.80
CA TYR A 110 0.20 0.81 -25.96
C TYR A 110 -1.05 0.21 -26.60
N ARG A 111 -0.85 -0.93 -27.22
CA ARG A 111 -1.94 -1.78 -27.68
C ARG A 111 -2.01 -3.02 -26.80
N TYR A 112 -3.22 -3.43 -26.46
CA TYR A 112 -3.51 -4.66 -25.76
C TYR A 112 -4.69 -5.33 -26.44
N PHE A 113 -4.47 -6.47 -27.07
CA PHE A 113 -5.46 -7.16 -27.90
C PHE A 113 -6.15 -6.22 -28.91
N ASN A 114 -7.45 -5.96 -28.75
CA ASN A 114 -8.24 -5.06 -29.61
C ASN A 114 -8.31 -3.61 -29.10
N TYR A 115 -7.76 -3.34 -27.91
CA TYR A 115 -7.70 -2.00 -27.32
C TYR A 115 -6.43 -1.26 -27.70
N THR A 116 -6.55 0.04 -27.91
CA THR A 116 -5.41 0.96 -28.04
C THR A 116 -5.61 2.11 -27.07
N SER A 117 -4.64 2.34 -26.18
CA SER A 117 -4.71 3.43 -25.22
C SER A 117 -4.74 4.79 -25.92
N GLY A 118 -5.29 5.80 -25.24
CA GLY A 118 -4.97 7.18 -25.52
C GLY A 118 -3.46 7.45 -25.41
N TYR A 119 -3.06 8.68 -25.71
CA TYR A 119 -1.68 9.12 -25.53
C TYR A 119 -1.42 9.44 -24.07
N ILE A 120 -0.53 8.68 -23.45
CA ILE A 120 -0.18 8.76 -22.04
C ILE A 120 1.03 9.67 -21.90
N HIS A 121 0.89 10.72 -21.14
CA HIS A 121 1.91 11.73 -20.93
C HIS A 121 2.52 11.59 -19.53
N HIS A 122 3.84 11.72 -19.41
CA HIS A 122 4.58 11.69 -18.15
C HIS A 122 5.55 12.87 -18.06
N ALA A 123 5.22 13.88 -17.29
CA ALA A 123 6.07 15.03 -17.04
C ALA A 123 6.73 14.90 -15.66
N THR A 124 8.06 15.05 -15.59
CA THR A 124 8.80 15.02 -14.32
C THR A 124 9.26 16.41 -13.96
N ILE A 125 8.65 17.00 -12.94
CA ILE A 125 9.09 18.25 -12.32
C ILE A 125 10.17 17.93 -11.30
N LYS A 126 11.24 18.72 -11.24
CA LYS A 126 12.39 18.49 -10.35
C LYS A 126 12.74 19.76 -9.58
N ARG A 127 13.49 19.60 -8.49
CA ARG A 127 14.05 20.69 -7.67
C ARG A 127 12.98 21.60 -7.06
N LEU A 128 11.82 21.05 -6.77
CA LEU A 128 10.78 21.75 -6.05
C LEU A 128 11.25 22.12 -4.63
N GLU A 129 10.69 23.18 -4.07
CA GLU A 129 10.88 23.52 -2.66
C GLU A 129 10.10 22.52 -1.79
N TYR A 130 10.63 22.23 -0.61
CA TYR A 130 9.94 21.39 0.37
C TYR A 130 8.75 22.11 0.99
N ASP A 131 7.79 21.33 1.48
CA ASP A 131 6.60 21.80 2.22
C ASP A 131 5.88 22.99 1.55
N THR A 132 5.83 22.97 0.23
CA THR A 132 5.32 24.06 -0.60
C THR A 132 4.14 23.58 -1.43
N LYS A 133 3.06 24.37 -1.46
CA LYS A 133 1.92 24.14 -2.34
C LYS A 133 2.26 24.62 -3.75
N TYR A 134 2.05 23.74 -4.71
CA TYR A 134 2.18 24.00 -6.14
C TYR A 134 0.82 23.83 -6.82
N PHE A 135 0.53 24.73 -7.75
CA PHE A 135 -0.51 24.54 -8.76
C PHE A 135 0.13 23.99 -10.03
N TYR A 136 -0.61 23.17 -10.75
CA TYR A 136 -0.21 22.74 -12.09
C TYR A 136 -1.40 22.68 -13.04
N GLU A 137 -1.14 23.02 -14.29
CA GLU A 137 -2.11 23.12 -15.36
C GLU A 137 -1.67 22.23 -16.52
N ILE A 138 -2.59 21.44 -17.05
CA ILE A 138 -2.42 20.57 -18.21
C ILE A 138 -3.53 20.84 -19.22
N GLY A 139 -3.24 20.65 -20.52
CA GLY A 139 -4.15 21.08 -21.59
C GLY A 139 -4.01 22.56 -21.95
N ILE A 140 -4.84 23.03 -22.85
CA ILE A 140 -4.86 24.41 -23.32
C ILE A 140 -6.29 24.94 -23.51
N GLY A 141 -6.43 26.27 -23.41
CA GLY A 141 -7.69 26.97 -23.68
C GLY A 141 -8.82 26.44 -22.80
N VAL A 142 -9.95 26.15 -23.41
CA VAL A 142 -11.15 25.68 -22.72
C VAL A 142 -11.02 24.25 -22.15
N CYS A 143 -10.02 23.50 -22.60
CA CYS A 143 -9.73 22.16 -22.11
C CYS A 143 -8.61 22.13 -21.06
N ALA A 144 -8.08 23.29 -20.65
CA ALA A 144 -7.08 23.38 -19.60
C ALA A 144 -7.69 22.99 -18.26
N ARG A 145 -6.99 22.12 -17.52
CA ARG A 145 -7.42 21.63 -16.21
C ARG A 145 -6.37 22.00 -15.16
N LEU A 146 -6.83 22.60 -14.07
CA LEU A 146 -6.02 23.11 -12.98
C LEU A 146 -6.12 22.19 -11.75
N PHE A 147 -4.97 21.81 -11.24
CA PHE A 147 -4.82 20.98 -10.04
C PHE A 147 -3.80 21.60 -9.09
N HIS A 148 -3.62 20.98 -7.94
CA HIS A 148 -2.56 21.36 -7.00
C HIS A 148 -2.05 20.14 -6.22
N PHE A 149 -0.84 20.26 -5.70
CA PHE A 149 -0.28 19.33 -4.72
C PHE A 149 0.59 20.08 -3.71
N ARG A 150 0.96 19.40 -2.62
CA ARG A 150 1.97 19.88 -1.69
C ARG A 150 3.17 18.95 -1.69
N THR A 151 4.37 19.50 -1.81
CA THR A 151 5.61 18.74 -1.63
C THR A 151 5.77 18.33 -0.17
N PRO A 152 6.43 17.19 0.13
CA PRO A 152 6.66 16.81 1.52
C PRO A 152 7.59 17.81 2.22
N PRO A 153 7.60 17.83 3.55
CA PRO A 153 8.65 18.48 4.30
C PRO A 153 10.00 17.83 4.00
N LYS A 154 11.09 18.56 4.28
CA LYS A 154 12.45 18.03 4.13
C LYS A 154 12.63 16.77 4.97
N VAL A 155 13.26 15.76 4.38
CA VAL A 155 13.58 14.52 5.08
C VAL A 155 14.33 14.79 6.38
N GLY A 156 13.90 14.14 7.45
CA GLY A 156 14.51 14.28 8.77
C GLY A 156 13.86 13.36 9.81
N PRO A 157 14.57 13.07 10.92
CA PRO A 157 14.16 12.00 11.84
C PRO A 157 12.88 12.29 12.62
N ASP A 158 12.59 13.53 12.94
CA ASP A 158 11.41 13.92 13.75
C ASP A 158 10.34 14.65 12.94
N VAL A 159 10.35 14.45 11.63
CA VAL A 159 9.38 15.08 10.74
C VAL A 159 8.06 14.29 10.78
N PRO A 160 6.97 14.86 11.34
CA PRO A 160 5.69 14.18 11.36
C PRO A 160 5.12 14.08 9.95
N TYR A 161 4.49 12.94 9.66
CA TYR A 161 3.88 12.71 8.36
C TYR A 161 2.80 11.62 8.42
N THR A 162 1.70 11.82 7.71
CA THR A 162 0.61 10.84 7.67
C THR A 162 0.49 10.24 6.27
N PHE A 163 0.59 8.92 6.19
CA PHE A 163 0.32 8.13 5.00
C PHE A 163 -1.10 7.57 5.06
N GLY A 164 -1.77 7.52 3.92
CA GLY A 164 -2.92 6.65 3.71
C GLY A 164 -2.47 5.32 3.14
N ILE A 165 -3.19 4.24 3.40
CA ILE A 165 -2.90 2.92 2.86
C ILE A 165 -4.19 2.32 2.32
N ILE A 166 -4.17 1.87 1.06
CA ILE A 166 -5.23 1.11 0.39
C ILE A 166 -4.56 0.05 -0.49
N GLY A 167 -5.14 -1.11 -0.60
CA GLY A 167 -4.82 -2.13 -1.60
C GLY A 167 -6.08 -2.65 -2.24
N ASP A 168 -5.94 -3.27 -3.41
CA ASP A 168 -7.00 -4.07 -4.04
C ASP A 168 -8.32 -3.27 -4.21
N LEU A 169 -8.18 -2.06 -4.75
CA LEU A 169 -9.27 -1.09 -4.75
C LEU A 169 -10.35 -1.42 -5.78
N GLY A 170 -9.98 -1.72 -7.04
CA GLY A 170 -10.96 -1.87 -8.11
C GLY A 170 -11.81 -0.61 -8.33
N GLN A 171 -13.01 -0.76 -8.90
CA GLN A 171 -13.90 0.34 -9.26
C GLN A 171 -15.39 0.03 -9.04
N THR A 172 -15.70 -0.68 -7.95
CA THR A 172 -17.05 -1.03 -7.52
C THR A 172 -17.71 0.08 -6.70
N ILE A 173 -18.93 -0.13 -6.25
CA ILE A 173 -19.57 0.75 -5.28
C ILE A 173 -18.81 0.77 -3.94
N ASN A 174 -18.26 -0.40 -3.51
CA ASN A 174 -17.46 -0.51 -2.31
C ASN A 174 -16.11 0.22 -2.45
N SER A 175 -15.48 0.12 -3.63
CA SER A 175 -14.29 0.90 -3.98
C SER A 175 -14.53 2.40 -3.86
N ASN A 176 -15.69 2.86 -4.35
CA ASN A 176 -16.06 4.26 -4.26
C ASN A 176 -16.27 4.70 -2.81
N GLU A 177 -16.92 3.88 -1.99
CA GLU A 177 -17.11 4.15 -0.55
C GLU A 177 -15.75 4.27 0.16
N THR A 178 -14.84 3.32 -0.08
CA THR A 178 -13.48 3.34 0.49
C THR A 178 -12.73 4.61 0.10
N LEU A 179 -12.74 4.97 -1.19
CA LEU A 179 -12.02 6.15 -1.67
C LEU A 179 -12.63 7.46 -1.15
N GLU A 180 -13.96 7.56 -1.05
CA GLU A 180 -14.64 8.73 -0.48
C GLU A 180 -14.35 8.87 1.02
N HIS A 181 -14.37 7.78 1.78
CA HIS A 181 -13.99 7.78 3.20
C HIS A 181 -12.55 8.23 3.38
N TYR A 182 -11.65 7.73 2.53
CA TYR A 182 -10.25 8.15 2.56
C TYR A 182 -10.09 9.66 2.27
N ILE A 183 -10.73 10.16 1.20
CA ILE A 183 -10.66 11.58 0.81
C ILE A 183 -11.28 12.49 1.88
N SER A 184 -12.33 12.03 2.56
CA SER A 184 -13.00 12.79 3.63
C SER A 184 -12.11 13.00 4.86
N ASN A 185 -11.04 12.23 5.01
CA ASN A 185 -10.01 12.40 6.04
C ASN A 185 -8.77 13.11 5.48
N PRO A 186 -8.69 14.45 5.56
CA PRO A 186 -7.63 15.22 4.92
C PRO A 186 -6.26 15.12 5.62
N THR A 187 -6.12 14.29 6.64
CA THR A 187 -4.85 14.15 7.39
C THR A 187 -3.78 13.39 6.61
N ALA A 188 -4.18 12.47 5.74
CA ALA A 188 -3.26 11.71 4.90
C ALA A 188 -2.72 12.58 3.74
N GLN A 189 -1.41 12.58 3.57
CA GLN A 189 -0.70 13.45 2.63
C GLN A 189 -0.13 12.68 1.43
N THR A 190 -0.08 11.37 1.50
CA THR A 190 0.43 10.46 0.46
C THR A 190 -0.23 9.10 0.64
N MET A 191 -0.66 8.52 -0.47
CA MET A 191 -1.18 7.16 -0.52
C MET A 191 -0.03 6.17 -0.71
N LEU A 192 0.04 5.13 0.11
CA LEU A 192 0.79 3.90 -0.12
C LEU A 192 -0.19 2.88 -0.69
N PHE A 193 -0.07 2.55 -1.97
CA PHE A 193 -1.02 1.68 -2.65
C PHE A 193 -0.45 0.27 -2.82
N ALA A 194 -1.09 -0.72 -2.20
CA ALA A 194 -0.54 -2.07 -2.03
C ALA A 194 -0.76 -3.02 -3.22
N GLY A 195 -1.09 -2.51 -4.40
CA GLY A 195 -1.29 -3.31 -5.62
C GLY A 195 -2.75 -3.62 -5.91
N ASP A 196 -2.96 -4.27 -7.03
CA ASP A 196 -4.25 -4.62 -7.63
C ASP A 196 -5.14 -3.38 -7.83
N LEU A 197 -4.96 -2.78 -9.00
CA LEU A 197 -5.53 -1.47 -9.31
C LEU A 197 -6.92 -1.60 -9.92
N SER A 198 -6.99 -1.97 -11.20
CA SER A 198 -8.18 -1.81 -12.03
C SER A 198 -9.05 -3.04 -12.17
N TYR A 199 -8.48 -4.24 -11.96
CA TYR A 199 -9.13 -5.54 -12.22
C TYR A 199 -9.64 -5.67 -13.68
N ALA A 200 -8.91 -5.10 -14.62
CA ALA A 200 -9.27 -5.15 -16.03
C ALA A 200 -9.22 -6.59 -16.59
N ASP A 201 -8.33 -7.42 -16.05
CA ASP A 201 -8.13 -8.81 -16.41
C ASP A 201 -9.28 -9.75 -15.97
N ASP A 202 -10.09 -9.37 -15.01
CA ASP A 202 -11.32 -10.08 -14.63
C ASP A 202 -12.47 -9.90 -15.63
N HIS A 203 -12.30 -8.99 -16.58
CA HIS A 203 -13.30 -8.75 -17.63
C HIS A 203 -12.98 -9.54 -18.91
N PRO A 204 -13.98 -9.86 -19.74
CA PRO A 204 -13.77 -10.58 -20.99
C PRO A 204 -12.69 -9.94 -21.85
N TYR A 205 -11.72 -10.76 -22.29
CA TYR A 205 -10.56 -10.33 -23.10
C TYR A 205 -9.67 -9.29 -22.39
N HIS A 206 -9.68 -9.26 -21.04
CA HIS A 206 -8.91 -8.32 -20.22
C HIS A 206 -9.20 -6.87 -20.63
N ASP A 207 -10.48 -6.48 -20.51
CA ASP A 207 -11.00 -5.22 -21.04
C ASP A 207 -10.22 -3.98 -20.56
N ASN A 208 -9.26 -3.56 -21.35
CA ASN A 208 -8.38 -2.44 -21.03
C ASN A 208 -9.06 -1.07 -20.97
N GLU A 209 -10.34 -0.93 -21.38
CA GLU A 209 -11.12 0.28 -21.08
C GLU A 209 -11.35 0.43 -19.56
N ARG A 210 -11.26 -0.67 -18.79
CA ARG A 210 -11.30 -0.63 -17.33
C ARG A 210 -10.11 0.09 -16.71
N TRP A 211 -8.97 0.10 -17.37
CA TRP A 211 -7.86 0.96 -16.98
C TRP A 211 -8.17 2.46 -17.17
N ASP A 212 -8.93 2.81 -18.19
CA ASP A 212 -9.33 4.20 -18.43
C ASP A 212 -10.36 4.67 -17.41
N THR A 213 -11.38 3.85 -17.13
CA THR A 213 -12.40 4.16 -16.11
C THR A 213 -11.79 4.22 -14.72
N TRP A 214 -10.88 3.31 -14.39
CA TRP A 214 -10.17 3.34 -13.11
C TRP A 214 -9.31 4.60 -12.95
N GLY A 215 -8.56 4.96 -14.00
CA GLY A 215 -7.77 6.20 -13.99
C GLY A 215 -8.62 7.46 -13.76
N ARG A 216 -9.82 7.53 -14.36
CA ARG A 216 -10.78 8.60 -14.11
C ARG A 216 -11.38 8.54 -12.71
N PHE A 217 -11.66 7.35 -12.20
CA PHE A 217 -12.20 7.13 -10.86
C PHE A 217 -11.27 7.67 -9.77
N ILE A 218 -9.98 7.31 -9.82
CA ILE A 218 -9.02 7.72 -8.78
C ILE A 218 -8.54 9.16 -8.91
N GLU A 219 -8.78 9.83 -10.05
CA GLU A 219 -8.29 11.18 -10.34
C GLU A 219 -8.66 12.18 -9.24
N LYS A 220 -9.85 12.04 -8.64
CA LYS A 220 -10.34 12.88 -7.54
C LYS A 220 -9.43 12.90 -6.30
N SER A 221 -8.55 11.90 -6.16
CA SER A 221 -7.50 11.82 -5.13
C SER A 221 -6.11 11.91 -5.76
N ALA A 222 -5.80 11.05 -6.73
CA ALA A 222 -4.47 10.88 -7.27
C ALA A 222 -3.92 12.11 -8.04
N ALA A 223 -4.79 13.04 -8.46
CA ALA A 223 -4.35 14.30 -9.04
C ALA A 223 -3.86 15.34 -8.00
N TYR A 224 -4.17 15.15 -6.73
CA TYR A 224 -3.94 16.15 -5.67
C TYR A 224 -2.91 15.72 -4.62
N GLN A 225 -2.65 14.43 -4.51
CA GLN A 225 -1.64 13.86 -3.60
C GLN A 225 -0.89 12.72 -4.28
N PRO A 226 0.41 12.55 -3.99
CA PRO A 226 1.17 11.45 -4.58
C PRO A 226 0.64 10.09 -4.11
N TRP A 227 0.46 9.18 -5.07
CA TRP A 227 0.25 7.77 -4.81
C TRP A 227 1.55 7.01 -5.10
N ILE A 228 1.98 6.18 -4.17
CA ILE A 228 3.17 5.32 -4.29
C ILE A 228 2.67 3.95 -4.72
N TRP A 229 3.00 3.58 -5.93
CA TRP A 229 2.42 2.44 -6.63
C TRP A 229 3.18 1.14 -6.37
N THR A 230 2.45 0.07 -6.08
CA THR A 230 2.92 -1.31 -6.06
C THR A 230 2.14 -2.10 -7.11
N ALA A 231 2.76 -3.05 -7.79
CA ALA A 231 2.06 -3.92 -8.74
C ALA A 231 1.66 -5.23 -8.04
N GLY A 232 0.40 -5.65 -8.24
CA GLY A 232 -0.12 -6.94 -7.81
C GLY A 232 -0.22 -7.95 -8.95
N ASN A 233 -1.01 -9.01 -8.75
CA ASN A 233 -1.24 -10.06 -9.77
C ASN A 233 -2.12 -9.57 -10.91
N HIS A 234 -3.12 -8.72 -10.64
CA HIS A 234 -3.98 -8.13 -11.68
C HIS A 234 -3.21 -7.13 -12.58
N GLU A 235 -2.04 -6.64 -12.15
CA GLU A 235 -1.13 -5.87 -12.98
C GLU A 235 -0.24 -6.75 -13.86
N LEU A 236 -0.02 -8.02 -13.49
CA LEU A 236 0.78 -8.96 -14.30
C LEU A 236 0.19 -9.12 -15.70
N ASP A 237 -1.12 -9.31 -15.78
CA ASP A 237 -1.94 -9.25 -16.99
C ASP A 237 -1.28 -9.97 -18.19
N PHE A 238 -0.80 -11.23 -17.94
CA PHE A 238 -0.19 -12.09 -18.94
C PHE A 238 -1.24 -13.02 -19.53
N ALA A 239 -1.66 -12.79 -20.78
CA ALA A 239 -2.82 -13.41 -21.39
C ALA A 239 -2.47 -14.02 -22.77
N PRO A 240 -1.73 -15.16 -22.81
CA PRO A 240 -1.30 -15.78 -24.05
C PRO A 240 -2.48 -16.26 -24.93
N GLU A 241 -3.65 -16.54 -24.35
CA GLU A 241 -4.87 -16.95 -25.05
C GLU A 241 -5.42 -15.87 -25.99
N ILE A 242 -5.10 -14.59 -25.72
CA ILE A 242 -5.41 -13.45 -26.58
C ILE A 242 -4.15 -12.83 -27.21
N GLN A 243 -3.03 -13.57 -27.21
CA GLN A 243 -1.75 -13.19 -27.79
C GLN A 243 -1.05 -12.02 -27.07
N GLU A 244 -1.31 -11.83 -25.79
CA GLU A 244 -0.64 -10.84 -24.96
C GLU A 244 0.41 -11.51 -24.05
N TYR A 245 1.69 -11.36 -24.44
CA TYR A 245 2.83 -12.04 -23.82
C TYR A 245 3.72 -11.14 -22.97
N ALA A 246 3.45 -9.84 -22.93
CA ALA A 246 4.27 -8.90 -22.17
C ALA A 246 3.67 -8.65 -20.79
N PRO A 247 4.26 -9.19 -19.71
CA PRO A 247 3.72 -8.97 -18.37
C PRO A 247 3.80 -7.49 -17.98
N PHE A 248 2.85 -7.04 -17.15
CA PHE A 248 2.72 -5.67 -16.65
C PHE A 248 2.57 -4.59 -17.72
N LYS A 249 2.14 -4.95 -18.95
CA LYS A 249 2.11 -4.00 -20.07
C LYS A 249 1.26 -2.77 -19.79
N PRO A 250 -0.02 -2.87 -19.36
CA PRO A 250 -0.82 -1.69 -19.04
C PRO A 250 -0.21 -0.87 -17.89
N TYR A 251 0.14 -1.51 -16.81
CA TYR A 251 0.69 -0.88 -15.61
C TYR A 251 1.97 -0.08 -15.92
N MET A 252 2.95 -0.68 -16.59
CA MET A 252 4.24 -0.04 -16.88
C MET A 252 4.12 1.16 -17.84
N ASN A 253 3.07 1.20 -18.68
CA ASN A 253 2.81 2.33 -19.54
C ASN A 253 2.08 3.48 -18.82
N ARG A 254 1.28 3.16 -17.79
CA ARG A 254 0.42 4.15 -17.10
C ARG A 254 1.06 4.72 -15.84
N TYR A 255 1.81 3.90 -15.06
CA TYR A 255 2.30 4.27 -13.73
C TYR A 255 3.83 4.37 -13.70
N HIS A 256 4.33 5.54 -14.08
CA HIS A 256 5.76 5.83 -13.98
C HIS A 256 6.16 6.16 -12.54
N VAL A 257 7.30 5.62 -12.10
CA VAL A 257 7.86 5.80 -10.75
C VAL A 257 9.36 6.15 -10.81
N PRO A 258 9.95 6.73 -9.76
CA PRO A 258 11.34 7.20 -9.79
C PRO A 258 12.37 6.08 -9.55
N TYR A 259 12.16 4.88 -10.07
CA TYR A 259 12.97 3.70 -9.78
C TYR A 259 14.48 3.90 -9.97
N ARG A 260 14.88 4.65 -11.00
CA ARG A 260 16.30 4.95 -11.27
C ARG A 260 16.95 5.79 -10.18
N SER A 261 16.18 6.58 -9.44
CA SER A 261 16.69 7.41 -8.35
C SER A 261 17.15 6.59 -7.15
N SER A 262 16.65 5.36 -7.01
CA SER A 262 17.11 4.35 -6.05
C SER A 262 18.08 3.32 -6.65
N GLN A 263 18.59 3.58 -7.87
CA GLN A 263 19.46 2.66 -8.61
C GLN A 263 18.80 1.31 -8.92
N SER A 264 17.47 1.26 -8.95
CA SER A 264 16.73 0.09 -9.41
C SER A 264 16.79 -0.04 -10.93
N THR A 265 16.70 -1.26 -11.39
CA THR A 265 16.67 -1.62 -12.82
C THR A 265 15.25 -1.77 -13.36
N SER A 266 14.23 -1.73 -12.49
CA SER A 266 12.83 -1.90 -12.87
C SER A 266 11.91 -0.94 -12.12
N PRO A 267 10.83 -0.46 -12.73
CA PRO A 267 9.79 0.29 -12.02
C PRO A 267 8.95 -0.55 -11.06
N LEU A 268 9.06 -1.88 -11.11
CA LEU A 268 8.31 -2.80 -10.26
C LEU A 268 8.90 -2.93 -8.84
N TRP A 269 10.15 -2.53 -8.64
CA TRP A 269 10.78 -2.42 -7.32
C TRP A 269 11.65 -1.18 -7.25
N TYR A 270 11.51 -0.41 -6.20
CA TYR A 270 12.23 0.86 -6.01
C TYR A 270 12.12 1.34 -4.56
N SER A 271 12.82 2.41 -4.23
CA SER A 271 12.69 3.06 -2.93
C SER A 271 12.61 4.58 -3.05
N ILE A 272 11.96 5.17 -2.06
CA ILE A 272 11.90 6.62 -1.86
C ILE A 272 12.10 6.96 -0.38
N LYS A 273 12.48 8.20 -0.12
CA LYS A 273 12.44 8.80 1.21
C LYS A 273 11.34 9.86 1.25
N ARG A 274 10.54 9.85 2.31
CA ARG A 274 9.49 10.85 2.50
C ARG A 274 9.34 11.19 3.97
N ALA A 275 9.57 12.48 4.32
CA ALA A 275 9.60 12.93 5.71
C ALA A 275 10.56 12.09 6.57
N SER A 276 10.09 11.36 7.55
CA SER A 276 10.90 10.48 8.41
C SER A 276 10.88 9.00 8.00
N ALA A 277 10.34 8.68 6.81
CA ALA A 277 10.23 7.31 6.32
C ALA A 277 11.13 7.01 5.12
N HIS A 278 11.73 5.82 5.13
CA HIS A 278 12.31 5.15 3.97
C HIS A 278 11.32 4.06 3.54
N ILE A 279 10.82 4.15 2.33
CA ILE A 279 9.81 3.27 1.79
C ILE A 279 10.43 2.45 0.67
N ILE A 280 10.36 1.13 0.79
CA ILE A 280 10.80 0.16 -0.20
C ILE A 280 9.56 -0.49 -0.82
N VAL A 281 9.46 -0.47 -2.13
CA VAL A 281 8.43 -1.16 -2.90
C VAL A 281 9.05 -2.38 -3.55
N LEU A 282 8.40 -3.54 -3.43
CA LEU A 282 8.83 -4.82 -4.02
C LEU A 282 7.72 -5.40 -4.90
N SER A 283 8.12 -6.20 -5.88
CA SER A 283 7.18 -6.93 -6.73
C SER A 283 7.11 -8.39 -6.31
N SER A 284 5.94 -8.82 -5.86
CA SER A 284 5.69 -10.22 -5.52
C SER A 284 5.69 -11.14 -6.75
N TYR A 285 5.42 -10.60 -7.94
CA TYR A 285 5.28 -11.35 -9.21
C TYR A 285 6.43 -11.15 -10.18
N SER A 286 7.55 -10.60 -9.71
CA SER A 286 8.83 -10.58 -10.43
C SER A 286 9.82 -11.53 -9.79
N ALA A 287 10.79 -12.02 -10.54
CA ALA A 287 11.80 -12.93 -10.00
C ALA A 287 12.54 -12.31 -8.81
N TYR A 288 12.58 -13.03 -7.69
CA TYR A 288 13.22 -12.62 -6.43
C TYR A 288 14.20 -13.64 -5.87
N GLY A 289 14.42 -14.76 -6.54
CA GLY A 289 15.41 -15.74 -6.14
C GLY A 289 16.84 -15.19 -6.19
N LYS A 290 17.78 -15.89 -5.52
CA LYS A 290 19.19 -15.51 -5.45
C LYS A 290 19.75 -15.18 -6.84
N TYR A 291 20.47 -14.07 -6.96
CA TYR A 291 21.07 -13.50 -8.18
C TYR A 291 20.09 -12.82 -9.16
N THR A 292 18.80 -12.77 -8.91
CA THR A 292 17.89 -11.99 -9.73
C THR A 292 18.10 -10.48 -9.51
N PRO A 293 17.68 -9.63 -10.46
CA PRO A 293 17.85 -8.18 -10.33
C PRO A 293 17.19 -7.60 -9.07
N GLN A 294 15.98 -8.03 -8.70
CA GLN A 294 15.29 -7.57 -7.51
C GLN A 294 16.01 -7.97 -6.22
N TYR A 295 16.45 -9.24 -6.13
CA TYR A 295 17.22 -9.75 -5.00
C TYR A 295 18.52 -8.95 -4.79
N THR A 296 19.28 -8.76 -5.86
CA THR A 296 20.56 -8.04 -5.81
C THR A 296 20.35 -6.58 -5.42
N TRP A 297 19.35 -5.93 -5.99
CA TRP A 297 19.01 -4.56 -5.66
C TRP A 297 18.56 -4.39 -4.21
N LEU A 298 17.65 -5.25 -3.72
CA LEU A 298 17.15 -5.16 -2.34
C LEU A 298 18.28 -5.33 -1.32
N LYS A 299 19.17 -6.31 -1.54
CA LYS A 299 20.35 -6.51 -0.68
C LYS A 299 21.21 -5.25 -0.59
N GLN A 300 21.44 -4.58 -1.72
CA GLN A 300 22.20 -3.34 -1.76
C GLN A 300 21.42 -2.16 -1.16
N GLU A 301 20.12 -2.09 -1.39
CA GLU A 301 19.29 -0.99 -0.91
C GLU A 301 19.18 -0.97 0.61
N LEU A 302 19.02 -2.13 1.24
CA LEU A 302 18.99 -2.24 2.71
C LEU A 302 20.27 -1.72 3.38
N THR A 303 21.44 -1.88 2.75
CA THR A 303 22.71 -1.32 3.27
C THR A 303 22.79 0.22 3.18
N LYS A 304 21.96 0.85 2.34
CA LYS A 304 21.90 2.31 2.15
C LYS A 304 20.91 3.01 3.06
N VAL A 305 20.12 2.24 3.82
CA VAL A 305 19.11 2.81 4.73
C VAL A 305 19.80 3.54 5.88
N ASN A 306 19.61 4.85 5.95
CA ASN A 306 20.12 5.68 7.02
C ASN A 306 19.01 5.96 8.05
N ARG A 307 18.98 5.17 9.12
CA ARG A 307 17.96 5.28 10.18
C ARG A 307 18.08 6.58 11.00
N ALA A 308 19.24 7.25 10.99
CA ALA A 308 19.38 8.57 11.61
C ALA A 308 18.67 9.67 10.83
N GLU A 309 18.49 9.49 9.52
CA GLU A 309 17.78 10.42 8.63
C GLU A 309 16.31 10.04 8.45
N THR A 310 16.04 8.76 8.21
CA THR A 310 14.70 8.18 8.00
C THR A 310 14.51 7.00 8.95
N PRO A 311 14.11 7.27 10.20
CA PRO A 311 13.98 6.25 11.24
C PRO A 311 12.96 5.16 10.93
N TRP A 312 11.93 5.46 10.16
CA TRP A 312 10.90 4.49 9.82
C TRP A 312 11.23 3.77 8.51
N LEU A 313 11.37 2.45 8.57
CA LEU A 313 11.59 1.60 7.41
C LEU A 313 10.33 0.80 7.11
N ILE A 314 9.69 1.13 6.00
CA ILE A 314 8.41 0.58 5.57
C ILE A 314 8.62 -0.19 4.26
N VAL A 315 8.03 -1.37 4.16
CA VAL A 315 8.03 -2.14 2.92
C VAL A 315 6.61 -2.28 2.40
N LEU A 316 6.44 -2.11 1.10
CA LEU A 316 5.22 -2.40 0.35
C LEU A 316 5.50 -3.58 -0.57
N LEU A 317 4.62 -4.56 -0.55
CA LEU A 317 4.58 -5.68 -1.50
C LEU A 317 3.10 -6.06 -1.70
N HIS A 318 2.79 -6.95 -2.63
CA HIS A 318 1.38 -7.28 -2.84
C HIS A 318 0.96 -8.56 -2.13
N SER A 319 1.63 -9.68 -2.38
CA SER A 319 1.25 -10.96 -1.76
C SER A 319 1.73 -11.02 -0.30
N PRO A 320 0.83 -11.17 0.69
CA PRO A 320 1.20 -11.19 2.11
C PRO A 320 2.03 -12.43 2.47
N TRP A 321 3.00 -12.24 3.37
CA TRP A 321 3.80 -13.36 3.90
C TRP A 321 3.10 -14.06 5.05
N TYR A 322 2.28 -13.35 5.79
CA TYR A 322 1.52 -13.85 6.93
C TYR A 322 0.08 -13.40 6.84
N ASN A 323 -0.81 -14.34 6.66
CA ASN A 323 -2.25 -14.14 6.80
C ASN A 323 -2.89 -15.43 7.32
N SER A 324 -4.04 -15.31 7.95
CA SER A 324 -4.81 -16.44 8.47
C SER A 324 -6.07 -16.72 7.65
N ASN A 325 -6.22 -16.08 6.51
CA ASN A 325 -7.32 -16.32 5.58
C ASN A 325 -7.00 -17.53 4.69
N ASN A 326 -7.99 -18.34 4.37
CA ASN A 326 -7.83 -19.50 3.49
C ASN A 326 -7.64 -19.12 2.02
N TYR A 327 -8.09 -17.90 1.62
CA TYR A 327 -7.79 -17.35 0.31
C TYR A 327 -6.32 -16.93 0.27
N HIS A 328 -5.60 -17.36 -0.78
CA HIS A 328 -4.19 -17.05 -1.01
C HIS A 328 -3.24 -17.42 0.16
N PHE A 329 -3.64 -18.45 0.93
CA PHE A 329 -2.84 -18.90 2.08
C PHE A 329 -1.46 -19.38 1.63
N MET A 330 -0.41 -18.83 2.24
CA MET A 330 1.01 -19.13 1.99
C MET A 330 1.54 -18.82 0.57
N GLU A 331 0.83 -18.09 -0.28
CA GLU A 331 1.33 -17.73 -1.61
C GLU A 331 2.60 -16.86 -1.55
N GLY A 332 2.76 -16.02 -0.53
CA GLY A 332 3.96 -15.22 -0.28
C GLY A 332 5.14 -15.95 0.36
N GLU A 333 5.01 -17.25 0.69
CA GLU A 333 5.97 -17.99 1.51
C GLU A 333 7.37 -18.07 0.89
N SER A 334 7.49 -18.32 -0.40
CA SER A 334 8.80 -18.41 -1.06
C SER A 334 9.55 -17.07 -1.07
N MET A 335 8.84 -15.94 -1.19
CA MET A 335 9.45 -14.61 -1.09
C MET A 335 9.81 -14.30 0.36
N ARG A 336 8.98 -14.71 1.33
CA ARG A 336 9.28 -14.61 2.75
C ARG A 336 10.59 -15.29 3.09
N VAL A 337 10.74 -16.56 2.71
CA VAL A 337 11.98 -17.32 2.93
C VAL A 337 13.21 -16.65 2.33
N ALA A 338 13.04 -15.99 1.18
CA ALA A 338 14.15 -15.30 0.52
C ALA A 338 14.60 -14.03 1.24
N PHE A 339 13.69 -13.28 1.90
CA PHE A 339 13.98 -11.91 2.32
C PHE A 339 13.73 -11.63 3.81
N GLU A 340 12.98 -12.45 4.54
CA GLU A 340 12.57 -12.14 5.90
C GLU A 340 13.74 -11.94 6.86
N SER A 341 14.79 -12.74 6.76
CA SER A 341 16.00 -12.58 7.59
C SER A 341 16.58 -11.16 7.44
N TRP A 342 16.60 -10.62 6.21
CA TRP A 342 17.08 -9.26 5.96
C TRP A 342 16.16 -8.19 6.55
N PHE A 343 14.85 -8.44 6.60
CA PHE A 343 13.92 -7.51 7.21
C PHE A 343 14.08 -7.45 8.73
N VAL A 344 14.31 -8.60 9.37
CA VAL A 344 14.60 -8.68 10.81
C VAL A 344 15.93 -7.99 11.11
N GLU A 345 17.01 -8.35 10.39
CA GLU A 345 18.36 -7.77 10.54
C GLU A 345 18.36 -6.24 10.33
N SER A 346 17.65 -5.75 9.30
CA SER A 346 17.53 -4.31 9.00
C SER A 346 16.53 -3.59 9.88
N LYS A 347 15.85 -4.31 10.79
CA LYS A 347 14.81 -3.77 11.69
C LYS A 347 13.71 -3.05 10.92
N VAL A 348 13.16 -3.69 9.89
CA VAL A 348 11.96 -3.19 9.19
C VAL A 348 10.85 -3.00 10.23
N ASP A 349 10.17 -1.86 10.19
CA ASP A 349 9.13 -1.54 11.17
C ASP A 349 7.79 -2.16 10.80
N ILE A 350 7.40 -2.02 9.52
CA ILE A 350 6.09 -2.43 9.01
C ILE A 350 6.25 -2.97 7.59
N VAL A 351 5.51 -4.04 7.29
CA VAL A 351 5.29 -4.54 5.92
C VAL A 351 3.79 -4.46 5.62
N PHE A 352 3.42 -3.72 4.57
CA PHE A 352 2.06 -3.66 4.05
C PHE A 352 1.94 -4.55 2.83
N ALA A 353 0.84 -5.31 2.78
CA ALA A 353 0.49 -6.16 1.64
C ALA A 353 -1.01 -6.04 1.30
N GLY A 354 -1.38 -6.37 0.06
CA GLY A 354 -2.74 -6.50 -0.42
C GLY A 354 -3.16 -7.96 -0.60
N HIS A 355 -3.77 -8.27 -1.77
CA HIS A 355 -4.05 -9.61 -2.30
C HIS A 355 -5.16 -10.39 -1.57
N VAL A 356 -5.18 -10.41 -0.27
CA VAL A 356 -6.26 -11.00 0.51
C VAL A 356 -7.28 -9.92 0.83
N HIS A 357 -8.51 -10.08 0.34
CA HIS A 357 -9.57 -9.06 0.41
C HIS A 357 -10.23 -9.02 1.79
N ALA A 358 -9.41 -8.87 2.81
CA ALA A 358 -9.78 -8.72 4.21
C ALA A 358 -8.67 -7.96 4.94
N TYR A 359 -9.02 -7.38 6.08
CA TYR A 359 -8.02 -6.75 6.94
C TYR A 359 -7.46 -7.77 7.92
N GLU A 360 -6.13 -7.83 8.02
CA GLU A 360 -5.45 -8.59 9.08
C GLU A 360 -4.15 -7.91 9.49
N ARG A 361 -3.93 -7.80 10.80
CA ARG A 361 -2.69 -7.31 11.39
C ARG A 361 -2.06 -8.39 12.25
N SER A 362 -0.77 -8.65 12.03
CA SER A 362 -0.01 -9.58 12.87
C SER A 362 0.50 -8.93 14.16
N GLU A 363 0.94 -9.75 15.07
CA GLU A 363 1.91 -9.38 16.09
C GLU A 363 3.27 -9.08 15.42
N ARG A 364 4.29 -8.67 16.20
CA ARG A 364 5.67 -8.72 15.71
C ARG A 364 6.12 -10.16 15.68
N ILE A 365 6.40 -10.65 14.49
CA ILE A 365 6.66 -12.09 14.26
C ILE A 365 7.76 -12.29 13.25
N SER A 366 8.45 -13.41 13.39
CA SER A 366 9.36 -13.92 12.38
C SER A 366 9.35 -15.46 12.32
N ASN A 367 9.77 -15.99 11.18
CA ASN A 367 10.01 -17.43 11.01
C ASN A 367 11.34 -17.66 10.30
N VAL A 368 12.37 -16.94 10.72
CA VAL A 368 13.74 -17.06 10.16
C VAL A 368 14.44 -18.37 10.56
N ARG A 369 13.96 -19.03 11.61
CA ARG A 369 14.41 -20.37 12.05
C ARG A 369 13.43 -21.41 11.52
N TYR A 370 13.39 -21.56 10.21
CA TYR A 370 12.54 -22.58 9.59
C TYR A 370 12.98 -23.99 10.02
N ASN A 371 12.07 -24.75 10.64
CA ASN A 371 12.29 -26.15 10.96
C ASN A 371 11.70 -27.04 9.86
N ILE A 372 12.57 -27.60 9.03
CA ILE A 372 12.17 -28.48 7.91
C ILE A 372 11.62 -29.83 8.39
N THR A 373 11.91 -30.25 9.64
CA THR A 373 11.52 -31.58 10.13
C THR A 373 10.03 -31.77 10.31
N ASP A 374 9.29 -30.70 10.58
CA ASP A 374 7.83 -30.75 10.78
C ASP A 374 7.04 -30.29 9.55
N GLY A 375 7.70 -29.71 8.54
CA GLY A 375 7.04 -29.17 7.33
C GLY A 375 6.09 -28.02 7.58
N LEU A 376 6.05 -27.48 8.81
CA LEU A 376 5.14 -26.42 9.20
C LEU A 376 5.93 -25.10 9.39
N SER A 377 5.45 -24.05 8.76
CA SER A 377 5.88 -22.69 9.05
C SER A 377 5.20 -22.22 10.34
N THR A 378 5.93 -22.20 11.45
CA THR A 378 5.41 -21.75 12.73
C THR A 378 6.10 -20.44 13.12
N PRO A 379 5.51 -19.28 12.77
CA PRO A 379 6.09 -18.00 13.17
C PRO A 379 6.07 -17.85 14.69
N ILE A 380 7.13 -17.26 15.22
CA ILE A 380 7.25 -16.95 16.65
C ILE A 380 7.04 -15.46 16.88
N LYS A 381 6.52 -15.09 18.04
CA LYS A 381 6.52 -13.70 18.50
C LYS A 381 7.96 -13.23 18.67
N ASP A 382 8.33 -12.23 17.91
CA ASP A 382 9.68 -11.69 17.86
C ASP A 382 9.64 -10.16 17.84
N GLN A 383 9.97 -9.58 18.97
CA GLN A 383 9.93 -8.13 19.13
C GLN A 383 10.96 -7.40 18.23
N SER A 384 11.92 -8.12 17.64
CA SER A 384 12.88 -7.59 16.67
C SER A 384 12.36 -7.58 15.22
N ALA A 385 11.24 -8.24 14.97
CA ALA A 385 10.64 -8.41 13.65
C ALA A 385 9.66 -7.29 13.27
N PRO A 386 9.29 -7.17 11.99
CA PRO A 386 8.23 -6.27 11.53
C PRO A 386 6.85 -6.66 12.07
N ILE A 387 5.91 -5.70 12.00
CA ILE A 387 4.48 -6.00 11.94
C ILE A 387 4.11 -6.17 10.47
N TYR A 388 3.34 -7.23 10.18
CA TYR A 388 2.78 -7.46 8.85
C TYR A 388 1.30 -7.09 8.85
N ILE A 389 0.90 -6.29 7.86
CA ILE A 389 -0.47 -5.79 7.73
C ILE A 389 -0.96 -6.11 6.33
N THR A 390 -1.97 -6.98 6.27
CA THR A 390 -2.73 -7.25 5.05
C THR A 390 -3.86 -6.22 4.97
N ILE A 391 -3.94 -5.51 3.85
CA ILE A 391 -4.89 -4.43 3.60
C ILE A 391 -5.41 -4.49 2.15
N GLY A 392 -5.76 -5.70 1.68
CA GLY A 392 -6.36 -5.94 0.37
C GLY A 392 -7.88 -5.69 0.35
N ASP A 393 -8.37 -4.93 1.30
CA ASP A 393 -9.78 -4.70 1.57
C ASP A 393 -10.34 -3.42 0.91
N GLY A 394 -9.78 -3.00 -0.22
CA GLY A 394 -10.17 -1.76 -0.90
C GLY A 394 -11.58 -1.76 -1.50
N GLY A 395 -12.11 -2.93 -1.88
CA GLY A 395 -13.51 -3.00 -2.32
C GLY A 395 -13.73 -3.53 -3.75
N ASN A 396 -12.76 -4.21 -4.34
CA ASN A 396 -12.75 -4.70 -5.72
C ASN A 396 -13.89 -5.68 -6.08
N ILE A 397 -13.93 -6.10 -7.34
CA ILE A 397 -14.99 -6.91 -7.95
C ILE A 397 -15.04 -8.35 -7.39
N GLU A 398 -13.95 -8.93 -6.93
CA GLU A 398 -13.92 -10.28 -6.40
C GLU A 398 -14.60 -10.40 -5.00
N GLY A 399 -14.79 -9.26 -4.32
CA GLY A 399 -15.52 -9.19 -3.05
C GLY A 399 -14.67 -9.48 -1.83
N ILE A 400 -15.31 -9.88 -0.73
CA ILE A 400 -14.66 -10.09 0.58
C ILE A 400 -14.14 -11.51 0.72
N ALA A 401 -12.90 -11.64 1.18
CA ALA A 401 -12.29 -12.89 1.64
C ALA A 401 -12.70 -13.18 3.10
N ASN A 402 -13.77 -13.92 3.30
CA ASN A 402 -14.39 -14.13 4.62
C ASN A 402 -14.06 -15.48 5.27
N SER A 403 -13.14 -16.24 4.73
CA SER A 403 -12.78 -17.59 5.22
C SER A 403 -11.48 -17.58 5.98
N PHE A 404 -11.53 -17.27 7.27
CA PHE A 404 -10.36 -17.33 8.15
C PHE A 404 -10.17 -18.72 8.76
N THR A 405 -8.92 -19.09 8.97
CA THR A 405 -8.53 -20.30 9.71
C THR A 405 -8.99 -20.21 11.17
N ASP A 406 -9.60 -21.27 11.69
CA ASP A 406 -10.02 -21.36 13.07
C ASP A 406 -9.38 -22.60 13.74
N PRO A 407 -8.80 -22.49 14.94
CA PRO A 407 -8.68 -21.26 15.77
C PRO A 407 -7.75 -20.21 15.17
N GLN A 408 -7.97 -18.93 15.54
CA GLN A 408 -7.11 -17.83 15.11
C GLN A 408 -5.65 -18.12 15.50
N PRO A 409 -4.70 -18.10 14.54
CA PRO A 409 -3.31 -18.34 14.84
C PRO A 409 -2.73 -17.30 15.80
N SER A 410 -1.78 -17.71 16.65
CA SER A 410 -1.17 -16.84 17.66
C SER A 410 -0.41 -15.63 17.10
N TYR A 411 -0.05 -15.69 15.81
CA TYR A 411 0.60 -14.58 15.14
C TYR A 411 -0.37 -13.50 14.67
N SER A 412 -1.65 -13.81 14.49
CA SER A 412 -2.70 -12.89 14.07
C SER A 412 -3.19 -12.09 15.26
N ALA A 413 -2.96 -10.77 15.27
CA ALA A 413 -3.35 -9.91 16.38
C ALA A 413 -4.78 -9.39 16.26
N PHE A 414 -5.17 -9.00 15.04
CA PHE A 414 -6.53 -8.56 14.72
C PHE A 414 -6.86 -8.94 13.28
N ARG A 415 -8.11 -9.38 13.04
CA ARG A 415 -8.60 -9.70 11.70
C ARG A 415 -10.10 -9.42 11.57
N GLU A 416 -10.48 -8.96 10.38
CA GLU A 416 -11.87 -8.68 10.03
C GLU A 416 -12.10 -8.80 8.53
N ALA A 417 -13.19 -9.44 8.12
CA ALA A 417 -13.64 -9.51 6.73
C ALA A 417 -14.57 -8.32 6.41
N SER A 418 -13.96 -7.16 6.16
CA SER A 418 -14.67 -5.93 5.77
C SER A 418 -13.83 -5.12 4.81
N PHE A 419 -14.48 -4.24 4.04
CA PHE A 419 -13.80 -3.24 3.24
C PHE A 419 -13.39 -2.02 4.06
N GLY A 420 -12.28 -1.39 3.70
CA GLY A 420 -11.77 -0.23 4.42
C GLY A 420 -10.49 0.35 3.86
N HIS A 421 -9.87 1.19 4.67
CA HIS A 421 -8.56 1.80 4.40
C HIS A 421 -7.84 2.09 5.72
N ALA A 422 -6.56 2.39 5.65
CA ALA A 422 -5.84 2.76 6.87
C ALA A 422 -5.08 4.08 6.75
N THR A 423 -4.67 4.58 7.91
CA THR A 423 -3.74 5.70 8.05
C THR A 423 -2.58 5.33 8.97
N LEU A 424 -1.37 5.78 8.60
CA LEU A 424 -0.17 5.68 9.43
C LEU A 424 0.34 7.09 9.72
N ALA A 425 0.10 7.59 10.92
CA ALA A 425 0.54 8.89 11.37
C ALA A 425 1.86 8.79 12.13
N ILE A 426 2.99 8.98 11.45
CA ILE A 426 4.30 9.09 12.10
C ILE A 426 4.33 10.41 12.88
N LYS A 427 4.61 10.34 14.17
CA LYS A 427 4.68 11.49 15.07
C LYS A 427 6.08 12.05 15.19
N ASN A 428 7.05 11.17 15.30
CA ASN A 428 8.48 11.48 15.41
C ASN A 428 9.32 10.22 15.15
N ARG A 429 10.63 10.26 15.42
CA ARG A 429 11.56 9.14 15.22
C ARG A 429 11.21 7.86 15.98
N THR A 430 10.40 7.96 17.03
CA THR A 430 10.16 6.86 17.97
C THR A 430 8.73 6.34 17.95
N HIS A 431 7.74 7.18 17.59
CA HIS A 431 6.32 6.87 17.71
C HIS A 431 5.57 7.12 16.42
N ALA A 432 4.73 6.17 16.04
CA ALA A 432 3.71 6.31 15.01
C ALA A 432 2.38 5.73 15.51
N HIS A 433 1.29 6.23 14.99
CA HIS A 433 -0.05 5.72 15.25
C HIS A 433 -0.65 5.19 13.97
N TYR A 434 -0.99 3.91 13.97
CA TYR A 434 -1.70 3.25 12.87
C TYR A 434 -3.17 3.15 13.23
N THR A 435 -4.07 3.37 12.26
CA THR A 435 -5.51 3.19 12.40
C THR A 435 -6.09 2.61 11.14
N TRP A 436 -6.81 1.51 11.25
CA TRP A 436 -7.62 0.96 10.18
C TRP A 436 -9.08 1.39 10.35
N HIS A 437 -9.68 1.83 9.25
CA HIS A 437 -11.03 2.35 9.18
C HIS A 437 -11.89 1.42 8.32
N ARG A 438 -12.85 0.75 8.93
CA ARG A 438 -13.86 -0.04 8.25
C ARG A 438 -14.91 0.84 7.60
N ASN A 439 -15.34 0.49 6.40
CA ASN A 439 -16.55 1.04 5.79
C ASN A 439 -17.78 0.43 6.45
N GLN A 440 -18.58 1.24 7.14
CA GLN A 440 -19.79 0.78 7.80
C GLN A 440 -20.89 1.84 7.71
N ASP A 441 -22.03 1.48 7.07
CA ASP A 441 -23.23 2.33 7.00
C ASP A 441 -22.92 3.77 6.55
N SER A 442 -22.12 3.89 5.46
CA SER A 442 -21.62 5.14 4.90
C SER A 442 -20.68 5.93 5.83
N ASN A 443 -20.11 5.29 6.84
CA ASN A 443 -19.12 5.90 7.74
C ASN A 443 -17.79 5.14 7.75
N ALA A 444 -16.71 5.89 7.92
CA ALA A 444 -15.39 5.32 8.22
C ALA A 444 -15.26 5.10 9.73
N VAL A 445 -15.37 3.85 10.18
CA VAL A 445 -15.29 3.50 11.60
C VAL A 445 -13.89 3.03 11.94
N ALA A 446 -13.19 3.70 12.86
CA ALA A 446 -11.89 3.25 13.37
C ALA A 446 -12.10 1.93 14.14
N ALA A 447 -11.80 0.80 13.51
CA ALA A 447 -12.07 -0.54 14.04
C ALA A 447 -10.83 -1.24 14.61
N ASP A 448 -9.63 -0.89 14.15
CA ASP A 448 -8.37 -1.31 14.74
C ASP A 448 -7.41 -0.12 14.83
N SER A 449 -6.67 -0.03 15.93
CA SER A 449 -5.64 1.00 16.09
C SER A 449 -4.50 0.52 16.96
N LEU A 450 -3.30 1.04 16.67
CA LEU A 450 -2.08 0.61 17.36
C LEU A 450 -1.07 1.76 17.44
N TRP A 451 -0.47 1.95 18.61
CA TRP A 451 0.76 2.71 18.73
C TRP A 451 1.96 1.85 18.39
N LEU A 452 2.73 2.31 17.43
CA LEU A 452 3.96 1.67 16.97
C LEU A 452 5.18 2.37 17.56
N TYR A 453 6.10 1.56 18.08
CA TYR A 453 7.41 2.00 18.54
C TYR A 453 8.45 1.64 17.46
N ASN A 454 9.29 2.60 17.10
CA ASN A 454 10.30 2.42 16.06
C ASN A 454 11.32 1.36 16.47
N ARG A 455 11.57 0.39 15.60
CA ARG A 455 12.43 -0.76 15.86
C ARG A 455 13.91 -0.40 16.09
N HIS A 456 14.36 0.68 15.49
CA HIS A 456 15.75 1.13 15.59
C HIS A 456 16.03 1.88 16.90
N TYR A 457 15.07 2.70 17.36
CA TYR A 457 15.22 3.55 18.55
C TYR A 457 14.70 2.93 19.84
N TYR A 458 13.89 1.88 19.74
CA TYR A 458 13.47 1.04 20.87
C TYR A 458 13.93 -0.40 20.60
N PRO A 459 15.23 -0.68 20.72
CA PRO A 459 15.68 -2.05 20.73
C PRO A 459 15.03 -2.69 21.96
N VAL A 460 14.29 -3.75 21.78
CA VAL A 460 13.91 -4.62 22.86
C VAL A 460 15.21 -5.25 23.34
N GLU A 461 15.46 -5.24 24.66
CA GLU A 461 16.55 -6.01 25.24
C GLU A 461 16.37 -7.44 24.72
N GLU A 462 17.37 -7.96 24.03
CA GLU A 462 17.40 -9.37 23.65
C GLU A 462 17.32 -10.11 24.98
N LEU A 463 16.14 -10.68 25.27
CA LEU A 463 16.00 -11.60 26.37
C LEU A 463 17.00 -12.70 26.08
N GLY A 464 18.10 -12.71 26.85
CA GLY A 464 19.19 -13.62 26.66
C GLY A 464 18.67 -15.04 26.59
N HIS A 465 19.04 -15.72 25.51
CA HIS A 465 18.76 -17.12 25.29
C HIS A 465 19.75 -17.99 26.07
#